data_f1cb19a97aef75f6889a8e5e5e448af1
#
_entry.id   f1cb19a97aef75f6889a8e5e5e448af1
#
_cell.length_a   1.000
_cell.length_b   1.000
_cell.length_c   1.000
_cell.angle_alpha   90.00
_cell.angle_beta   90.00
_cell.angle_gamma   90.00
#
_symmetry.space_group_name_H-M   'P 1'
#
loop_
_entity.id
_entity.type
_entity.pdbx_description
1 polymer ?
#
loop_
_entity_poly.entity_id
_entity_poly.type
_entity_poly.pdbx_seq_one_letter_code
_entity_poly.pdbx_strand_id
1 'polypeptide(L)'
;MPKDGETLARMAFGYYVELPPIYTLTFYNAIANNGKMIRPILVKEIQQNGQTIKRFTTSTITSSICKSSTLKDIRQCLEAVVWDNDYGTASISPWGSRKAQSDIVHIAGKTGTARVLENGQYLSRFHRIAFCGYFPMENPQYTCICVIHKPRNPYDAGMNCGGTVRRIAEKTMAYSGSIHVSAHYADPDSLLLPPIKRGIQKEIRRAGSGTNIDIKRIDSQWIRVNENYEAEPLHVTSDIVPNVVGMGARDAVYAIEQTGMLVTLRGKGKVVSQSVAAGTHAVKGGQVTLELK
;
A
#
# COMPACT_ATOMS: atom_id res chain seq x y z
N MET A 1 16.88 19.68 -35.65
CA MET A 1 15.48 19.92 -35.23
C MET A 1 14.66 20.24 -36.46
N PRO A 2 13.50 19.59 -36.64
CA PRO A 2 12.59 19.98 -37.70
C PRO A 2 12.19 21.46 -37.52
N LYS A 3 12.12 22.20 -38.62
CA LYS A 3 11.86 23.65 -38.59
C LYS A 3 10.39 24.01 -38.77
N ASP A 4 9.48 23.07 -38.63
CA ASP A 4 8.04 23.27 -38.80
C ASP A 4 7.34 23.61 -37.47
N GLY A 5 6.33 24.47 -37.52
CA GLY A 5 5.58 24.87 -36.33
C GLY A 5 4.81 23.74 -35.64
N GLU A 6 4.58 22.63 -36.30
CA GLU A 6 3.94 21.43 -35.71
C GLU A 6 4.85 20.74 -34.70
N THR A 7 6.16 20.75 -34.91
CA THR A 7 7.13 20.09 -34.01
C THR A 7 7.10 20.69 -32.61
N LEU A 8 7.04 21.99 -32.48
CA LEU A 8 7.02 22.67 -31.18
C LEU A 8 5.72 22.34 -30.44
N ALA A 9 4.60 22.36 -31.12
CA ALA A 9 3.31 21.98 -30.53
C ALA A 9 3.30 20.50 -30.07
N ARG A 10 3.87 19.59 -30.85
CA ARG A 10 3.98 18.16 -30.48
C ARG A 10 4.96 17.93 -29.32
N MET A 11 6.04 18.70 -29.23
CA MET A 11 6.97 18.66 -28.10
C MET A 11 6.29 19.06 -26.80
N ALA A 12 5.33 19.97 -26.82
CA ALA A 12 4.61 20.44 -25.63
C ALA A 12 3.82 19.32 -24.92
N PHE A 13 3.41 18.27 -25.63
CA PHE A 13 2.77 17.10 -25.03
C PHE A 13 3.60 15.82 -25.11
N GLY A 14 4.93 15.95 -25.33
CA GLY A 14 5.91 14.89 -25.08
C GLY A 14 6.40 14.11 -26.30
N TYR A 15 6.01 14.46 -27.52
CA TYR A 15 6.62 13.88 -28.72
C TYR A 15 7.99 14.50 -29.02
N TYR A 16 8.85 13.78 -29.70
CA TYR A 16 10.21 14.19 -30.07
C TYR A 16 11.16 14.51 -28.90
N VAL A 17 10.74 14.23 -27.67
CA VAL A 17 11.57 14.35 -26.48
C VAL A 17 11.85 12.95 -25.93
N GLU A 18 13.10 12.54 -26.01
CA GLU A 18 13.53 11.27 -25.42
C GLU A 18 14.34 11.54 -24.15
N LEU A 19 13.79 11.14 -23.02
CA LEU A 19 14.41 11.27 -21.71
C LEU A 19 14.41 9.93 -21.01
N PRO A 20 15.51 9.55 -20.34
CA PRO A 20 15.48 8.43 -19.41
C PRO A 20 14.40 8.62 -18.35
N PRO A 21 13.65 7.56 -17.96
CA PRO A 21 12.55 7.66 -16.99
C PRO A 21 12.94 8.31 -15.65
N ILE A 22 14.22 8.23 -15.26
CA ILE A 22 14.73 8.85 -14.04
C ILE A 22 14.58 10.37 -14.04
N TYR A 23 14.66 11.04 -15.19
CA TYR A 23 14.47 12.50 -15.27
C TYR A 23 12.99 12.87 -15.06
N THR A 24 12.07 12.11 -15.65
CA THR A 24 10.64 12.27 -15.39
C THR A 24 10.34 12.05 -13.91
N LEU A 25 10.88 10.98 -13.32
CA LEU A 25 10.72 10.68 -11.90
C LEU A 25 11.28 11.81 -11.02
N THR A 26 12.44 12.37 -11.37
CA THR A 26 13.06 13.51 -10.66
C THR A 26 12.18 14.74 -10.68
N PHE A 27 11.52 15.02 -11.81
CA PHE A 27 10.57 16.14 -11.92
C PHE A 27 9.33 15.93 -11.06
N TYR A 28 8.72 14.72 -11.09
CA TYR A 28 7.58 14.39 -10.21
C TYR A 28 7.98 14.39 -8.73
N ASN A 29 9.20 13.97 -8.43
CA ASN A 29 9.75 14.10 -7.08
C ASN A 29 9.83 15.57 -6.63
N ALA A 30 10.22 16.49 -7.51
CA ALA A 30 10.23 17.91 -7.18
C ALA A 30 8.82 18.45 -6.89
N ILE A 31 7.79 18.01 -7.64
CA ILE A 31 6.39 18.37 -7.36
C ILE A 31 5.99 17.86 -5.97
N ALA A 32 6.32 16.60 -5.67
CA ALA A 32 6.05 15.97 -4.36
C ALA A 32 6.83 16.65 -3.22
N ASN A 33 8.05 17.14 -3.48
CA ASN A 33 8.97 17.77 -2.53
C ASN A 33 8.85 19.30 -2.50
N ASN A 34 7.63 19.82 -2.53
CA ASN A 34 7.32 21.26 -2.43
C ASN A 34 8.08 22.15 -3.42
N GLY A 35 8.31 21.65 -4.63
CA GLY A 35 9.00 22.36 -5.71
C GLY A 35 10.52 22.23 -5.68
N LYS A 36 11.10 21.64 -4.63
CA LYS A 36 12.55 21.46 -4.53
C LYS A 36 13.01 20.24 -5.32
N MET A 37 13.81 20.45 -6.36
CA MET A 37 14.37 19.39 -7.19
C MET A 37 15.72 18.95 -6.64
N ILE A 38 15.86 17.65 -6.37
CA ILE A 38 17.07 17.03 -5.85
C ILE A 38 17.69 16.10 -6.89
N ARG A 39 19.00 15.92 -6.85
CA ARG A 39 19.72 14.96 -7.68
C ARG A 39 19.47 13.55 -7.14
N PRO A 40 18.93 12.63 -7.95
CA PRO A 40 18.76 11.25 -7.52
C PRO A 40 20.13 10.59 -7.30
N ILE A 41 20.21 9.74 -6.27
CA ILE A 41 21.37 8.89 -5.98
C ILE A 41 20.95 7.41 -6.07
N LEU A 42 21.79 6.59 -6.70
CA LEU A 42 21.54 5.14 -6.85
C LEU A 42 22.28 4.34 -5.79
N VAL A 43 23.39 4.87 -5.27
CA VAL A 43 24.21 4.23 -4.24
C VAL A 43 24.16 5.08 -2.98
N LYS A 44 23.68 4.49 -1.89
CA LYS A 44 23.58 5.17 -0.59
C LYS A 44 24.94 5.21 0.12
N GLU A 45 25.62 4.09 0.13
CA GLU A 45 26.93 3.97 0.78
C GLU A 45 27.74 2.79 0.24
N ILE A 46 29.04 2.83 0.45
CA ILE A 46 29.98 1.73 0.21
C ILE A 46 30.42 1.23 1.57
N GLN A 47 30.28 -0.08 1.80
CA GLN A 47 30.69 -0.75 3.02
C GLN A 47 31.78 -1.78 2.77
N GLN A 48 32.73 -1.92 3.70
CA GLN A 48 33.73 -3.00 3.75
C GLN A 48 33.75 -3.57 5.17
N ASN A 49 33.61 -4.87 5.30
CA ASN A 49 33.58 -5.57 6.60
C ASN A 49 32.56 -4.96 7.61
N GLY A 50 31.39 -4.52 7.11
CA GLY A 50 30.34 -3.91 7.93
C GLY A 50 30.61 -2.45 8.33
N GLN A 51 31.72 -1.85 7.93
CA GLN A 51 32.01 -0.43 8.15
C GLN A 51 31.73 0.40 6.92
N THR A 52 31.08 1.54 7.07
CA THR A 52 30.82 2.48 5.97
C THR A 52 32.10 3.23 5.62
N ILE A 53 32.64 2.98 4.41
CA ILE A 53 33.82 3.69 3.87
C ILE A 53 33.42 5.02 3.27
N LYS A 54 32.29 5.05 2.54
CA LYS A 54 31.82 6.25 1.87
C LYS A 54 30.28 6.29 1.86
N ARG A 55 29.73 7.44 2.26
CA ARG A 55 28.29 7.73 2.15
C ARG A 55 28.04 8.80 1.11
N PHE A 56 27.03 8.57 0.28
CA PHE A 56 26.58 9.53 -0.74
C PHE A 56 25.36 10.28 -0.21
N THR A 57 25.33 11.56 -0.45
CA THR A 57 24.19 12.43 -0.13
C THR A 57 23.67 13.09 -1.39
N THR A 58 22.37 13.34 -1.45
CA THR A 58 21.78 14.05 -2.57
C THR A 58 22.14 15.54 -2.53
N SER A 59 22.16 16.18 -3.69
CA SER A 59 22.35 17.62 -3.83
C SER A 59 21.09 18.26 -4.43
N THR A 60 20.87 19.54 -4.13
CA THR A 60 19.77 20.32 -4.69
C THR A 60 20.15 20.78 -6.09
N ILE A 61 19.29 20.47 -7.09
CA ILE A 61 19.42 20.98 -8.47
C ILE A 61 18.84 22.39 -8.54
N THR A 62 17.61 22.56 -8.01
CA THR A 62 16.99 23.88 -7.83
C THR A 62 16.11 23.89 -6.59
N SER A 63 16.06 25.02 -5.90
CA SER A 63 15.26 25.19 -4.69
C SER A 63 13.76 25.30 -4.99
N SER A 64 13.38 25.71 -6.20
CA SER A 64 11.98 25.79 -6.63
C SER A 64 11.87 25.64 -8.13
N ILE A 65 10.98 24.76 -8.60
CA ILE A 65 10.69 24.55 -10.03
C ILE A 65 9.61 25.51 -10.55
N CYS A 66 8.76 26.06 -9.67
CA CYS A 66 7.68 26.97 -10.02
C CYS A 66 7.18 27.72 -8.78
N LYS A 67 6.24 28.66 -8.97
CA LYS A 67 5.56 29.37 -7.88
C LYS A 67 4.70 28.40 -7.06
N SER A 68 4.51 28.69 -5.77
CA SER A 68 3.71 27.86 -4.86
C SER A 68 2.24 27.71 -5.31
N SER A 69 1.65 28.77 -5.90
CA SER A 69 0.30 28.68 -6.49
C SER A 69 0.24 27.68 -7.64
N THR A 70 1.19 27.77 -8.57
CA THR A 70 1.30 26.82 -9.71
C THR A 70 1.51 25.38 -9.22
N LEU A 71 2.31 25.21 -8.17
CA LEU A 71 2.54 23.89 -7.57
C LEU A 71 1.25 23.30 -7.00
N LYS A 72 0.45 24.13 -6.32
CA LYS A 72 -0.87 23.73 -5.79
C LYS A 72 -1.80 23.27 -6.91
N ASP A 73 -1.90 24.09 -7.98
CA ASP A 73 -2.75 23.79 -9.13
C ASP A 73 -2.34 22.47 -9.83
N ILE A 74 -1.02 22.28 -10.04
CA ILE A 74 -0.50 21.02 -10.62
C ILE A 74 -0.83 19.83 -9.75
N ARG A 75 -0.69 19.92 -8.44
CA ARG A 75 -1.04 18.82 -7.51
C ARG A 75 -2.52 18.45 -7.59
N GLN A 76 -3.41 19.45 -7.67
CA GLN A 76 -4.85 19.20 -7.88
C GLN A 76 -5.12 18.50 -9.22
N CYS A 77 -4.44 18.91 -10.29
CA CYS A 77 -4.55 18.22 -11.58
C CYS A 77 -4.07 16.75 -11.52
N LEU A 78 -2.96 16.49 -10.82
CA LEU A 78 -2.43 15.13 -10.66
C LEU A 78 -3.31 14.26 -9.79
N GLU A 79 -3.97 14.83 -8.81
CA GLU A 79 -4.99 14.17 -8.01
C GLU A 79 -6.21 13.79 -8.86
N ALA A 80 -6.74 14.74 -9.63
CA ALA A 80 -7.91 14.52 -10.48
C ALA A 80 -7.69 13.40 -11.50
N VAL A 81 -6.47 13.20 -12.02
CA VAL A 81 -6.16 12.07 -12.92
C VAL A 81 -6.50 10.71 -12.30
N VAL A 82 -6.38 10.58 -10.98
CA VAL A 82 -6.61 9.32 -10.24
C VAL A 82 -7.98 9.29 -9.58
N TRP A 83 -8.50 10.43 -9.12
CA TRP A 83 -9.67 10.49 -8.25
C TRP A 83 -10.93 11.04 -8.90
N ASP A 84 -10.83 11.72 -10.03
CA ASP A 84 -11.99 12.11 -10.81
C ASP A 84 -12.50 10.89 -11.60
N ASN A 85 -13.68 10.41 -11.23
CA ASN A 85 -14.25 9.20 -11.83
C ASN A 85 -14.85 9.46 -13.23
N ASP A 86 -15.12 10.71 -13.58
CA ASP A 86 -15.71 11.07 -14.87
C ASP A 86 -14.62 11.30 -15.95
N TYR A 87 -13.52 11.95 -15.55
CA TYR A 87 -12.47 12.38 -16.48
C TYR A 87 -11.08 11.82 -16.18
N GLY A 88 -10.89 11.23 -15.01
CA GLY A 88 -9.58 10.72 -14.57
C GLY A 88 -9.11 9.50 -15.37
N THR A 89 -8.04 9.63 -16.12
CA THR A 89 -7.51 8.54 -16.96
C THR A 89 -6.96 7.35 -16.18
N ALA A 90 -6.70 7.52 -14.88
CA ALA A 90 -6.20 6.50 -13.97
C ALA A 90 -7.14 6.22 -12.78
N SER A 91 -8.39 6.62 -12.83
CA SER A 91 -9.41 6.42 -11.79
C SER A 91 -10.04 5.01 -11.86
N ILE A 92 -11.26 4.91 -12.30
CA ILE A 92 -12.01 3.66 -12.44
C ILE A 92 -12.21 3.35 -13.93
N SER A 93 -12.15 2.07 -14.29
CA SER A 93 -12.50 1.65 -15.65
C SER A 93 -14.01 1.68 -15.86
N PRO A 94 -14.51 1.71 -17.11
CA PRO A 94 -15.93 1.62 -17.39
C PRO A 94 -16.62 0.38 -16.80
N TRP A 95 -15.85 -0.66 -16.48
CA TRP A 95 -16.33 -1.90 -15.84
C TRP A 95 -16.15 -1.91 -14.33
N GLY A 96 -15.92 -0.76 -13.70
CA GLY A 96 -15.78 -0.64 -12.25
C GLY A 96 -14.43 -1.07 -11.66
N SER A 97 -13.46 -1.48 -12.50
CA SER A 97 -12.12 -1.88 -12.02
C SER A 97 -11.27 -0.65 -11.74
N ARG A 98 -10.70 -0.56 -10.54
CA ARG A 98 -9.79 0.51 -10.14
C ARG A 98 -8.46 0.41 -10.87
N LYS A 99 -8.01 1.52 -11.42
CA LYS A 99 -6.70 1.65 -12.07
C LYS A 99 -5.63 2.01 -11.01
N ALA A 100 -5.30 3.28 -10.86
CA ALA A 100 -4.37 3.77 -9.83
C ALA A 100 -5.05 4.15 -8.52
N GLN A 101 -6.36 4.28 -8.49
CA GLN A 101 -7.14 4.61 -7.30
C GLN A 101 -7.08 3.47 -6.26
N SER A 102 -6.81 3.79 -5.00
CA SER A 102 -6.68 2.84 -3.89
C SER A 102 -7.45 3.31 -2.67
N ASP A 103 -8.08 2.38 -1.94
CA ASP A 103 -8.75 2.68 -0.66
C ASP A 103 -7.76 2.85 0.50
N ILE A 104 -6.51 2.47 0.29
CA ILE A 104 -5.51 2.40 1.36
C ILE A 104 -4.55 3.59 1.28
N VAL A 105 -4.23 4.03 0.06
CA VAL A 105 -3.20 5.04 -0.20
C VAL A 105 -3.71 6.05 -1.21
N HIS A 106 -3.70 7.32 -0.84
CA HIS A 106 -4.05 8.40 -1.75
C HIS A 106 -2.88 8.68 -2.71
N ILE A 107 -3.05 8.31 -3.97
CA ILE A 107 -2.04 8.43 -5.02
C ILE A 107 -2.39 9.59 -5.93
N ALA A 108 -1.40 10.39 -6.30
CA ALA A 108 -1.52 11.40 -7.34
C ALA A 108 -0.49 11.14 -8.44
N GLY A 109 -0.85 11.37 -9.70
CA GLY A 109 0.06 11.10 -10.81
C GLY A 109 -0.55 11.36 -12.18
N LYS A 110 0.19 10.97 -13.22
CA LYS A 110 -0.22 11.18 -14.62
C LYS A 110 0.10 9.98 -15.49
N THR A 111 -0.85 9.61 -16.32
CA THR A 111 -0.69 8.64 -17.39
C THR A 111 0.04 9.23 -18.58
N GLY A 112 0.83 8.40 -19.26
CA GLY A 112 1.43 8.72 -20.55
C GLY A 112 1.15 7.60 -21.55
N THR A 113 0.79 7.96 -22.76
CA THR A 113 0.62 7.02 -23.88
C THR A 113 1.20 7.65 -25.13
N ALA A 114 2.26 7.08 -25.66
CA ALA A 114 2.90 7.54 -26.87
C ALA A 114 3.06 6.39 -27.87
N ARG A 115 2.98 6.68 -29.16
CA ARG A 115 3.33 5.72 -30.20
C ARG A 115 4.83 5.48 -30.22
N VAL A 116 5.23 4.26 -30.48
CA VAL A 116 6.66 3.91 -30.58
C VAL A 116 7.21 4.46 -31.89
N LEU A 117 8.34 5.16 -31.80
CA LEU A 117 9.10 5.63 -32.97
C LEU A 117 10.16 4.58 -33.32
N GLU A 118 10.16 4.05 -34.54
CA GLU A 118 11.20 3.16 -35.07
C GLU A 118 11.54 3.58 -36.51
N ASN A 119 12.82 3.67 -36.80
CA ASN A 119 13.32 4.05 -38.11
C ASN A 119 12.70 5.38 -38.64
N GLY A 120 12.47 6.34 -37.75
CA GLY A 120 11.90 7.63 -38.09
C GLY A 120 10.37 7.65 -38.33
N GLN A 121 9.68 6.52 -38.11
CA GLN A 121 8.22 6.40 -38.29
C GLN A 121 7.54 5.99 -36.99
N TYR A 122 6.35 6.60 -36.72
CA TYR A 122 5.51 6.20 -35.61
C TYR A 122 4.69 4.98 -35.95
N LEU A 123 4.90 3.89 -35.21
CA LEU A 123 4.17 2.65 -35.36
C LEU A 123 2.74 2.77 -34.83
N SER A 124 1.73 2.55 -35.69
CA SER A 124 0.33 2.72 -35.30
C SER A 124 -0.14 1.70 -34.26
N ARG A 125 0.43 0.50 -34.25
CA ARG A 125 0.05 -0.64 -33.38
C ARG A 125 0.82 -0.73 -32.08
N PHE A 126 1.95 -0.03 -31.95
CA PHE A 126 2.82 -0.17 -30.79
C PHE A 126 2.88 1.13 -29.98
N HIS A 127 2.69 0.97 -28.70
CA HIS A 127 2.68 2.09 -27.76
C HIS A 127 3.75 1.92 -26.68
N ARG A 128 4.22 3.03 -26.14
CA ARG A 128 4.93 3.12 -24.88
C ARG A 128 3.97 3.75 -23.90
N ILE A 129 3.63 3.04 -22.84
CA ILE A 129 2.73 3.53 -21.82
C ILE A 129 3.47 3.75 -20.52
N ALA A 130 3.03 4.73 -19.74
CA ALA A 130 3.64 5.08 -18.47
C ALA A 130 2.60 5.59 -17.47
N PHE A 131 2.93 5.48 -16.20
CA PHE A 131 2.32 6.22 -15.11
C PHE A 131 3.44 6.67 -14.18
N CYS A 132 3.48 7.96 -13.88
CA CYS A 132 4.40 8.56 -12.92
C CYS A 132 3.58 9.29 -11.86
N GLY A 133 3.89 9.06 -10.59
CA GLY A 133 3.15 9.64 -9.49
C GLY A 133 3.89 9.59 -8.17
N TYR A 134 3.21 10.03 -7.12
CA TYR A 134 3.72 10.05 -5.74
C TYR A 134 2.62 9.66 -4.75
N PHE A 135 3.04 9.21 -3.58
CA PHE A 135 2.15 8.80 -2.51
C PHE A 135 2.83 8.86 -1.12
N PRO A 136 2.06 9.00 0.01
CA PRO A 136 0.68 9.50 0.04
C PRO A 136 0.60 10.93 -0.52
N MET A 137 -0.54 11.32 -1.10
CA MET A 137 -0.67 12.64 -1.72
C MET A 137 -0.54 13.78 -0.71
N GLU A 138 -1.11 13.62 0.47
CA GLU A 138 -1.18 14.63 1.53
C GLU A 138 0.20 14.94 2.12
N ASN A 139 1.01 13.90 2.28
CA ASN A 139 2.39 14.00 2.78
C ASN A 139 3.30 13.07 1.98
N PRO A 140 3.76 13.48 0.80
CA PRO A 140 4.50 12.62 -0.11
C PRO A 140 5.78 12.06 0.50
N GLN A 141 5.88 10.72 0.52
CA GLN A 141 7.04 9.99 1.01
C GLN A 141 7.79 9.29 -0.13
N TYR A 142 7.04 8.92 -1.18
CA TYR A 142 7.55 8.12 -2.27
C TYR A 142 7.11 8.67 -3.61
N THR A 143 7.99 8.57 -4.60
CA THR A 143 7.67 8.78 -6.02
C THR A 143 7.92 7.48 -6.76
N CYS A 144 7.04 7.15 -7.71
CA CYS A 144 7.14 5.92 -8.49
C CYS A 144 6.82 6.17 -9.95
N ILE A 145 7.56 5.53 -10.83
CA ILE A 145 7.29 5.51 -12.27
C ILE A 145 7.24 4.06 -12.77
N CYS A 146 6.21 3.74 -13.54
CA CYS A 146 6.10 2.49 -14.28
C CYS A 146 6.06 2.82 -15.77
N VAL A 147 6.93 2.19 -16.56
CA VAL A 147 6.97 2.34 -18.03
C VAL A 147 6.94 0.96 -18.66
N ILE A 148 6.04 0.75 -19.62
CA ILE A 148 5.94 -0.49 -20.38
C ILE A 148 6.09 -0.17 -21.87
N HIS A 149 7.03 -0.82 -22.50
CA HIS A 149 7.30 -0.68 -23.93
C HIS A 149 6.63 -1.80 -24.71
N LYS A 150 5.86 -1.44 -25.74
CA LYS A 150 5.10 -2.37 -26.60
C LYS A 150 4.24 -3.37 -25.81
N PRO A 151 3.36 -2.91 -24.87
CA PRO A 151 2.48 -3.83 -24.17
C PRO A 151 1.59 -4.58 -25.15
N ARG A 152 1.17 -5.80 -24.77
CA ARG A 152 0.08 -6.49 -25.46
C ARG A 152 -1.23 -5.79 -25.17
N ASN A 153 -2.20 -5.89 -26.09
CA ASN A 153 -3.55 -5.34 -25.86
C ASN A 153 -4.21 -5.93 -24.61
N PRO A 154 -4.92 -5.09 -23.83
CA PRO A 154 -5.14 -3.66 -23.97
C PRO A 154 -3.95 -2.83 -23.45
N TYR A 155 -3.61 -1.73 -24.12
CA TYR A 155 -2.52 -0.82 -23.75
C TYR A 155 -2.99 0.39 -22.90
N ASP A 156 -3.91 0.19 -21.99
CA ASP A 156 -4.37 1.22 -21.04
C ASP A 156 -3.27 1.55 -20.02
N ALA A 157 -2.74 2.76 -20.08
CA ALA A 157 -1.68 3.24 -19.18
C ALA A 157 -2.15 3.32 -17.72
N GLY A 158 -3.39 3.70 -17.49
CA GLY A 158 -3.99 3.75 -16.15
C GLY A 158 -4.10 2.35 -15.54
N MET A 159 -4.62 1.38 -16.31
CA MET A 159 -4.81 0.00 -15.84
C MET A 159 -3.47 -0.71 -15.63
N ASN A 160 -2.59 -0.67 -16.63
CA ASN A 160 -1.34 -1.45 -16.60
C ASN A 160 -0.27 -0.79 -15.72
N CYS A 161 0.07 0.47 -15.99
CA CYS A 161 1.11 1.18 -15.25
C CYS A 161 0.56 1.75 -13.94
N GLY A 162 -0.60 2.40 -13.94
CA GLY A 162 -1.25 2.93 -12.75
C GLY A 162 -1.61 1.84 -11.75
N GLY A 163 -2.22 0.74 -12.21
CA GLY A 163 -2.53 -0.42 -11.38
C GLY A 163 -1.27 -1.10 -10.80
N THR A 164 -0.15 -1.06 -11.51
CA THR A 164 1.14 -1.55 -10.99
C THR A 164 1.66 -0.63 -9.90
N VAL A 165 1.65 0.69 -10.11
CA VAL A 165 2.05 1.68 -9.10
C VAL A 165 1.16 1.61 -7.88
N ARG A 166 -0.17 1.42 -8.04
CA ARG A 166 -1.10 1.20 -6.93
C ARG A 166 -0.66 0.03 -6.05
N ARG A 167 -0.43 -1.15 -6.64
CA ARG A 167 0.02 -2.33 -5.89
C ARG A 167 1.35 -2.13 -5.17
N ILE A 168 2.28 -1.38 -5.79
CA ILE A 168 3.55 -1.00 -5.16
C ILE A 168 3.29 -0.07 -3.97
N ALA A 169 2.46 0.95 -4.14
CA ALA A 169 2.13 1.92 -3.10
C ALA A 169 1.46 1.23 -1.90
N GLU A 170 0.43 0.41 -2.12
CA GLU A 170 -0.26 -0.35 -1.09
C GLU A 170 0.70 -1.23 -0.29
N LYS A 171 1.59 -1.97 -0.97
CA LYS A 171 2.60 -2.81 -0.30
C LYS A 171 3.63 -1.98 0.45
N THR A 172 4.15 -0.89 -0.16
CA THR A 172 5.15 -0.03 0.46
C THR A 172 4.61 0.59 1.75
N MET A 173 3.40 1.10 1.73
CA MET A 173 2.76 1.69 2.89
C MET A 173 2.45 0.64 3.97
N ALA A 174 2.02 -0.56 3.57
CA ALA A 174 1.81 -1.66 4.50
C ALA A 174 3.10 -2.07 5.23
N TYR A 175 4.24 -2.10 4.55
CA TYR A 175 5.54 -2.41 5.15
C TYR A 175 6.10 -1.29 6.02
N SER A 176 5.85 -0.04 5.65
CA SER A 176 6.38 1.11 6.42
C SER A 176 5.68 1.33 7.76
N GLY A 177 4.58 0.62 8.05
CA GLY A 177 3.75 0.85 9.22
C GLY A 177 3.03 2.21 9.22
N SER A 178 3.16 2.96 8.14
CA SER A 178 2.58 4.29 7.96
C SER A 178 1.24 4.20 7.22
N ILE A 179 0.46 3.16 7.46
CA ILE A 179 -0.93 3.15 6.99
C ILE A 179 -1.70 4.15 7.85
N HIS A 180 -1.61 5.41 7.46
CA HIS A 180 -2.69 6.32 7.77
C HIS A 180 -3.82 5.96 6.81
N VAL A 181 -4.77 5.19 7.28
CA VAL A 181 -6.07 5.10 6.62
C VAL A 181 -6.53 6.54 6.52
N SER A 182 -6.45 7.10 5.32
CA SER A 182 -6.94 8.46 5.08
C SER A 182 -8.40 8.46 5.50
N ALA A 183 -8.72 9.17 6.55
CA ALA A 183 -10.05 9.26 7.14
C ALA A 183 -11.09 9.96 6.22
N HIS A 184 -10.83 10.01 4.91
CA HIS A 184 -11.73 10.58 3.92
C HIS A 184 -12.98 9.73 3.64
N TYR A 185 -13.10 8.55 4.25
CA TYR A 185 -14.25 7.65 4.05
C TYR A 185 -14.97 7.24 5.31
N ALA A 186 -14.58 7.75 6.46
CA ALA A 186 -15.34 7.54 7.68
C ALA A 186 -15.85 8.90 8.17
N ASP A 187 -17.16 9.06 8.16
CA ASP A 187 -17.82 9.92 9.11
C ASP A 187 -17.14 9.69 10.47
N PRO A 188 -16.63 10.74 11.17
CA PRO A 188 -15.99 10.58 12.46
C PRO A 188 -16.82 9.76 13.46
N ASP A 189 -18.14 9.77 13.30
CA ASP A 189 -19.08 8.99 14.10
C ASP A 189 -19.22 7.53 13.64
N SER A 190 -18.64 7.13 12.49
CA SER A 190 -18.69 5.77 11.94
C SER A 190 -17.35 5.04 11.97
N LEU A 191 -16.37 5.51 12.72
CA LEU A 191 -15.15 4.77 13.02
C LEU A 191 -15.48 3.50 13.80
N LEU A 192 -15.96 2.49 13.07
CA LEU A 192 -15.98 1.12 13.56
C LEU A 192 -14.53 0.71 13.77
N LEU A 193 -14.07 0.90 15.01
CA LEU A 193 -12.80 0.31 15.44
C LEU A 193 -12.82 -1.18 15.09
N PRO A 194 -11.74 -1.73 14.51
CA PRO A 194 -11.73 -3.13 14.12
C PRO A 194 -12.10 -4.00 15.33
N PRO A 195 -12.95 -5.03 15.16
CA PRO A 195 -13.37 -5.88 16.26
C PRO A 195 -12.13 -6.46 16.95
N ILE A 196 -11.94 -6.08 18.22
CA ILE A 196 -10.79 -6.49 19.00
C ILE A 196 -10.98 -7.95 19.37
N LYS A 197 -9.91 -8.67 19.25
CA LYS A 197 -9.81 -10.10 19.14
C LYS A 197 -9.81 -10.79 20.53
N ARG A 198 -9.85 -12.09 20.49
CA ARG A 198 -9.51 -13.01 21.58
C ARG A 198 -8.01 -13.27 21.53
N GLY A 199 -7.33 -13.31 22.67
CA GLY A 199 -5.91 -13.60 22.73
C GLY A 199 -5.30 -13.36 24.11
N ILE A 200 -3.96 -13.31 24.18
CA ILE A 200 -3.21 -13.04 25.41
C ILE A 200 -3.41 -11.58 25.81
N GLN A 201 -3.86 -11.34 27.04
CA GLN A 201 -4.17 -9.99 27.54
C GLN A 201 -3.04 -8.99 27.34
N LYS A 202 -1.79 -9.39 27.57
CA LYS A 202 -0.61 -8.53 27.42
C LYS A 202 -0.46 -7.99 26.00
N GLU A 203 -0.65 -8.84 24.99
CA GLU A 203 -0.48 -8.47 23.59
C GLU A 203 -1.67 -7.62 23.09
N ILE A 204 -2.88 -7.98 23.51
CA ILE A 204 -4.09 -7.21 23.16
C ILE A 204 -4.01 -5.79 23.75
N ARG A 205 -3.59 -5.64 25.01
CA ARG A 205 -3.42 -4.32 25.64
C ARG A 205 -2.31 -3.51 24.97
N ARG A 206 -1.21 -4.15 24.58
CA ARG A 206 -0.13 -3.50 23.83
C ARG A 206 -0.61 -2.99 22.47
N ALA A 207 -1.44 -3.77 21.76
CA ALA A 207 -2.05 -3.33 20.52
C ALA A 207 -3.05 -2.19 20.73
N GLY A 208 -3.87 -2.27 21.78
CA GLY A 208 -4.82 -1.22 22.17
C GLY A 208 -4.14 0.11 22.48
N SER A 209 -3.04 0.09 23.24
CA SER A 209 -2.29 1.32 23.56
C SER A 209 -1.72 2.02 22.33
N GLY A 210 -1.37 1.26 21.28
CA GLY A 210 -0.94 1.81 19.99
C GLY A 210 -2.07 2.48 19.16
N THR A 211 -3.33 2.22 19.52
CA THR A 211 -4.52 2.73 18.84
C THR A 211 -5.38 3.63 19.73
N ASN A 212 -4.86 4.12 20.85
CA ASN A 212 -5.57 4.90 21.88
C ASN A 212 -6.80 4.20 22.48
N ILE A 213 -6.84 2.88 22.44
CA ILE A 213 -7.89 2.08 23.08
C ILE A 213 -7.35 1.58 24.42
N ASP A 214 -7.93 2.06 25.51
CA ASP A 214 -7.57 1.59 26.86
C ASP A 214 -8.38 0.36 27.25
N ILE A 215 -7.73 -0.80 27.22
CA ILE A 215 -8.32 -2.06 27.66
C ILE A 215 -7.89 -2.30 29.10
N LYS A 216 -8.85 -2.24 30.03
CA LYS A 216 -8.59 -2.46 31.45
C LYS A 216 -8.02 -3.86 31.71
N ARG A 217 -7.06 -3.93 32.63
CA ARG A 217 -6.50 -5.20 33.05
C ARG A 217 -7.50 -5.94 33.92
N ILE A 218 -7.69 -7.23 33.65
CA ILE A 218 -8.46 -8.16 34.46
C ILE A 218 -7.55 -9.31 34.93
N ASP A 219 -7.99 -10.07 35.92
CA ASP A 219 -7.26 -11.24 36.41
C ASP A 219 -7.50 -12.45 35.51
N SER A 220 -6.96 -12.38 34.28
CA SER A 220 -6.97 -13.48 33.32
C SER A 220 -5.82 -13.30 32.32
N GLN A 221 -5.11 -14.39 32.03
CA GLN A 221 -4.06 -14.39 31.01
C GLN A 221 -4.65 -14.28 29.60
N TRP A 222 -5.82 -14.90 29.38
CA TRP A 222 -6.53 -14.92 28.11
C TRP A 222 -7.80 -14.09 28.23
N ILE A 223 -8.02 -13.22 27.27
CA ILE A 223 -9.18 -12.34 27.24
C ILE A 223 -9.85 -12.35 25.86
N ARG A 224 -11.14 -12.08 25.89
CA ARG A 224 -11.94 -11.61 24.78
C ARG A 224 -12.25 -10.14 25.03
N VAL A 225 -12.22 -9.32 24.01
CA VAL A 225 -12.67 -7.94 24.09
C VAL A 225 -14.01 -7.84 23.36
N ASN A 226 -15.02 -7.36 24.05
CA ASN A 226 -16.37 -7.19 23.53
C ASN A 226 -16.49 -5.92 22.66
N GLU A 227 -17.66 -5.64 22.11
CA GLU A 227 -17.93 -4.50 21.24
C GLU A 227 -17.77 -3.14 21.95
N ASN A 228 -17.85 -3.13 23.28
CA ASN A 228 -17.64 -1.93 24.11
C ASN A 228 -16.18 -1.76 24.56
N TYR A 229 -15.25 -2.55 24.00
CA TYR A 229 -13.83 -2.58 24.37
C TYR A 229 -13.55 -3.02 25.81
N GLU A 230 -14.46 -3.73 26.44
CA GLU A 230 -14.27 -4.31 27.75
C GLU A 230 -13.64 -5.70 27.65
N ALA A 231 -12.69 -5.97 28.56
CA ALA A 231 -12.04 -7.27 28.64
C ALA A 231 -12.93 -8.27 29.40
N GLU A 232 -13.19 -9.40 28.78
CA GLU A 232 -13.85 -10.56 29.38
C GLU A 232 -12.87 -11.71 29.53
N PRO A 233 -12.88 -12.47 30.64
CA PRO A 233 -11.98 -13.60 30.82
C PRO A 233 -12.30 -14.71 29.82
N LEU A 234 -11.25 -15.28 29.22
CA LEU A 234 -11.34 -16.46 28.39
C LEU A 234 -10.66 -17.61 29.11
N HIS A 235 -11.44 -18.62 29.48
CA HIS A 235 -10.90 -19.78 30.19
C HIS A 235 -10.19 -20.71 29.19
N VAL A 236 -8.87 -20.81 29.32
CA VAL A 236 -8.02 -21.76 28.61
C VAL A 236 -7.39 -22.67 29.69
N THR A 237 -7.89 -23.88 29.80
CA THR A 237 -7.38 -24.90 30.73
C THR A 237 -6.69 -26.00 29.94
N SER A 238 -5.75 -26.73 30.57
CA SER A 238 -5.02 -27.83 29.92
C SER A 238 -5.87 -29.05 29.60
N ASP A 239 -7.05 -29.16 30.21
CA ASP A 239 -7.86 -30.38 30.16
C ASP A 239 -9.05 -30.30 29.21
N ILE A 240 -9.34 -29.10 28.70
CA ILE A 240 -10.52 -28.84 27.89
C ILE A 240 -10.09 -28.07 26.63
N VAL A 241 -10.60 -28.47 25.47
CA VAL A 241 -10.37 -27.79 24.19
C VAL A 241 -10.95 -26.39 24.24
N PRO A 242 -10.12 -25.34 24.11
CA PRO A 242 -10.60 -23.97 24.17
C PRO A 242 -11.38 -23.57 22.91
N ASN A 243 -12.25 -22.57 23.03
CA ASN A 243 -12.87 -21.94 21.87
C ASN A 243 -11.90 -20.93 21.23
N VAL A 244 -11.30 -21.30 20.09
CA VAL A 244 -10.35 -20.47 19.37
C VAL A 244 -10.94 -19.75 18.15
N VAL A 245 -12.24 -19.91 17.91
CA VAL A 245 -12.93 -19.19 16.80
C VAL A 245 -12.82 -17.69 17.01
N GLY A 246 -12.42 -16.96 15.97
CA GLY A 246 -12.16 -15.52 15.99
C GLY A 246 -10.74 -15.13 16.44
N MET A 247 -9.90 -16.08 16.89
CA MET A 247 -8.49 -15.81 17.18
C MET A 247 -7.65 -15.71 15.91
N GLY A 248 -6.52 -14.99 15.98
CA GLY A 248 -5.45 -15.11 14.99
C GLY A 248 -4.82 -16.50 15.02
N ALA A 249 -4.27 -16.95 13.91
CA ALA A 249 -3.67 -18.27 13.77
C ALA A 249 -2.66 -18.59 14.90
N ARG A 250 -1.76 -17.64 15.21
CA ARG A 250 -0.72 -17.82 16.24
C ARG A 250 -1.30 -18.07 17.64
N ASP A 251 -2.27 -17.24 18.03
CA ASP A 251 -2.87 -17.35 19.37
C ASP A 251 -3.73 -18.61 19.48
N ALA A 252 -4.43 -18.98 18.41
CA ALA A 252 -5.23 -20.20 18.35
C ALA A 252 -4.37 -21.47 18.45
N VAL A 253 -3.26 -21.53 17.72
CA VAL A 253 -2.29 -22.64 17.81
C VAL A 253 -1.77 -22.76 19.23
N TYR A 254 -1.30 -21.65 19.80
CA TYR A 254 -0.76 -21.64 21.15
C TYR A 254 -1.81 -22.11 22.19
N ALA A 255 -3.05 -21.64 22.09
CA ALA A 255 -4.12 -22.03 23.02
C ALA A 255 -4.47 -23.51 22.95
N ILE A 256 -4.50 -24.11 21.75
CA ILE A 256 -4.74 -25.55 21.58
C ILE A 256 -3.53 -26.38 22.03
N GLU A 257 -2.31 -25.98 21.69
CA GLU A 257 -1.10 -26.71 22.06
C GLU A 257 -0.86 -26.72 23.58
N GLN A 258 -1.35 -25.72 24.33
CA GLN A 258 -1.35 -25.74 25.79
C GLN A 258 -2.15 -26.94 26.37
N THR A 259 -3.09 -27.49 25.62
CA THR A 259 -3.83 -28.71 26.01
C THR A 259 -3.10 -30.00 25.64
N GLY A 260 -1.92 -29.92 25.03
CA GLY A 260 -1.15 -31.07 24.53
C GLY A 260 -1.66 -31.65 23.22
N MET A 261 -2.59 -31.01 22.55
CA MET A 261 -3.09 -31.42 21.23
C MET A 261 -2.24 -30.79 20.12
N LEU A 262 -2.28 -31.40 18.93
CA LEU A 262 -1.58 -30.94 17.73
C LEU A 262 -2.53 -30.15 16.82
N VAL A 263 -2.01 -29.10 16.17
CA VAL A 263 -2.84 -28.23 15.32
C VAL A 263 -2.45 -28.36 13.85
N THR A 264 -3.46 -28.49 13.00
CA THR A 264 -3.33 -28.35 11.54
C THR A 264 -4.10 -27.11 11.09
N LEU A 265 -3.40 -26.19 10.38
CA LEU A 265 -4.01 -24.96 9.85
C LEU A 265 -4.41 -25.15 8.38
N ARG A 266 -5.60 -24.67 8.00
CA ARG A 266 -6.07 -24.56 6.62
C ARG A 266 -6.57 -23.15 6.34
N GLY A 267 -6.06 -22.52 5.29
CA GLY A 267 -6.39 -21.13 4.92
C GLY A 267 -5.45 -20.09 5.52
N LYS A 268 -5.88 -18.83 5.53
CA LYS A 268 -5.11 -17.68 6.03
C LYS A 268 -6.06 -16.70 6.73
N GLY A 269 -5.59 -16.06 7.80
CA GLY A 269 -6.35 -15.03 8.51
C GLY A 269 -6.76 -15.43 9.92
N LYS A 270 -8.06 -15.33 10.22
CA LYS A 270 -8.63 -15.69 11.53
C LYS A 270 -9.27 -17.05 11.48
N VAL A 271 -9.29 -17.75 12.62
CA VAL A 271 -10.00 -19.01 12.78
C VAL A 271 -11.51 -18.77 12.64
N VAL A 272 -12.13 -19.43 11.66
CA VAL A 272 -13.59 -19.40 11.46
C VAL A 272 -14.26 -20.67 11.99
N SER A 273 -13.53 -21.79 12.05
CA SER A 273 -14.03 -23.03 12.66
C SER A 273 -12.89 -23.89 13.18
N GLN A 274 -13.22 -24.78 14.13
CA GLN A 274 -12.32 -25.79 14.68
C GLN A 274 -12.98 -27.16 14.59
N SER A 275 -12.20 -28.20 14.24
CA SER A 275 -12.72 -29.55 14.01
C SER A 275 -13.14 -30.30 15.30
N VAL A 276 -12.61 -29.88 16.44
CA VAL A 276 -12.98 -30.42 17.76
C VAL A 276 -13.76 -29.36 18.52
N ALA A 277 -14.93 -29.71 19.03
CA ALA A 277 -15.80 -28.76 19.72
C ALA A 277 -15.12 -28.20 20.98
N ALA A 278 -15.29 -26.90 21.21
CA ALA A 278 -14.86 -26.26 22.44
C ALA A 278 -15.61 -26.85 23.64
N GLY A 279 -14.92 -27.00 24.78
CA GLY A 279 -15.48 -27.60 25.98
C GLY A 279 -15.37 -29.12 26.05
N THR A 280 -14.88 -29.80 24.99
CA THR A 280 -14.60 -31.26 25.05
C THR A 280 -13.27 -31.51 25.78
N HIS A 281 -13.14 -32.71 26.37
CA HIS A 281 -11.87 -33.13 26.99
C HIS A 281 -10.76 -33.21 25.96
N ALA A 282 -9.62 -32.55 26.25
CA ALA A 282 -8.45 -32.58 25.41
C ALA A 282 -7.74 -33.93 25.52
N VAL A 283 -7.44 -34.54 24.36
CA VAL A 283 -6.66 -35.78 24.29
C VAL A 283 -5.24 -35.43 23.89
N LYS A 284 -4.28 -35.69 24.75
CA LYS A 284 -2.86 -35.43 24.49
C LYS A 284 -2.42 -36.16 23.22
N GLY A 285 -1.83 -35.42 22.27
CA GLY A 285 -1.45 -35.89 20.93
C GLY A 285 -2.60 -35.96 19.93
N GLY A 286 -3.85 -35.66 20.35
CA GLY A 286 -5.00 -35.53 19.44
C GLY A 286 -4.84 -34.38 18.45
N GLN A 287 -5.46 -34.49 17.26
CA GLN A 287 -5.34 -33.50 16.21
C GLN A 287 -6.56 -32.57 16.12
N VAL A 288 -6.31 -31.28 16.02
CA VAL A 288 -7.35 -30.25 15.76
C VAL A 288 -7.03 -29.54 14.45
N THR A 289 -7.98 -29.54 13.54
CA THR A 289 -7.88 -28.74 12.31
C THR A 289 -8.59 -27.40 12.52
N LEU A 290 -7.90 -26.31 12.23
CA LEU A 290 -8.43 -24.95 12.27
C LEU A 290 -8.56 -24.42 10.84
N GLU A 291 -9.78 -24.05 10.45
CA GLU A 291 -10.04 -23.38 9.19
C GLU A 291 -9.92 -21.87 9.41
N LEU A 292 -9.13 -21.20 8.55
CA LEU A 292 -8.86 -19.75 8.59
C LEU A 292 -9.44 -19.06 7.36
N LYS A 293 -9.94 -17.83 7.58
CA LYS A 293 -10.46 -16.98 6.53
C LYS A 293 -10.17 -15.52 6.80
#